data_a29c513a8510272153b5b57a1a42da3e
#
_entry.id   a29c513a8510272153b5b57a1a42da3e
#
_cell.length_a   1.000
_cell.length_b   1.000
_cell.length_c   1.000
_cell.angle_alpha   90.00
_cell.angle_beta   90.00
_cell.angle_gamma   90.00
#
_symmetry.space_group_name_H-M   'P 1'
#
loop_
_entity.id
_entity.type
_entity.pdbx_description
1 polymer ?
#
loop_
_entity_poly.entity_id
_entity_poly.type
_entity_poly.pdbx_seq_one_letter_code
_entity_poly.pdbx_strand_id
1 'polypeptide(L)'
;MRVFAALLMLLVSAQDDEMKKRDAFTREFKDKAPAKRVEAVGKMHGSVEDKSIVAVARGLTDPAPEVKKATAACLETCTDSGGSAVKPLCAILTNKKEDKDLRLACAKALAKEEYKAEATDAMIQAITIDEKEKELYAFGAEVTKILGAFAGQDFGATKETPAKWQNWYKLNQAMLAKADAEKLAAWKKSAGKGK
;
A
#
# COMPACT_ATOMS: atom_id res chain seq x y z
N MET A 1 38.73 -3.46 -7.21
CA MET A 1 38.60 -2.84 -5.87
C MET A 1 37.96 -1.44 -5.89
N ARG A 2 38.31 -0.51 -6.78
CA ARG A 2 37.74 0.87 -6.81
C ARG A 2 36.24 0.92 -7.09
N VAL A 3 35.70 0.06 -7.95
CA VAL A 3 34.24 0.01 -8.29
C VAL A 3 33.41 -0.47 -7.08
N PHE A 4 33.91 -1.42 -6.31
CA PHE A 4 33.25 -1.94 -5.11
C PHE A 4 33.17 -0.89 -3.99
N ALA A 5 34.23 -0.11 -3.80
CA ALA A 5 34.25 0.97 -2.81
C ALA A 5 33.26 2.11 -3.18
N ALA A 6 33.18 2.46 -4.48
CA ALA A 6 32.24 3.48 -4.95
C ALA A 6 30.77 3.04 -4.78
N LEU A 7 30.48 1.77 -5.07
CA LEU A 7 29.13 1.21 -4.88
C LEU A 7 28.73 1.16 -3.39
N LEU A 8 29.67 0.82 -2.52
CA LEU A 8 29.46 0.82 -1.06
C LEU A 8 29.19 2.23 -0.52
N MET A 9 29.93 3.22 -0.99
CA MET A 9 29.71 4.63 -0.59
C MET A 9 28.35 5.16 -1.05
N LEU A 10 27.89 4.79 -2.25
CA LEU A 10 26.56 5.16 -2.76
C LEU A 10 25.43 4.53 -1.92
N LEU A 11 25.59 3.28 -1.50
CA LEU A 11 24.61 2.61 -0.65
C LEU A 11 24.53 3.23 0.75
N VAL A 12 25.66 3.58 1.34
CA VAL A 12 25.71 4.24 2.65
C VAL A 12 25.08 5.63 2.59
N SER A 13 25.36 6.41 1.54
CA SER A 13 24.77 7.75 1.37
C SER A 13 23.24 7.69 1.19
N ALA A 14 22.73 6.69 0.48
CA ALA A 14 21.29 6.51 0.28
C ALA A 14 20.55 6.15 1.58
N GLN A 15 21.16 5.33 2.44
CA GLN A 15 20.61 4.99 3.76
C GLN A 15 20.60 6.19 4.71
N ASP A 16 21.65 7.01 4.69
CA ASP A 16 21.73 8.24 5.51
C ASP A 16 20.64 9.25 5.09
N ASP A 17 20.36 9.36 3.79
CA ASP A 17 19.33 10.25 3.27
C ASP A 17 17.91 9.78 3.64
N GLU A 18 17.62 8.49 3.57
CA GLU A 18 16.34 7.93 4.02
C GLU A 18 16.14 8.13 5.53
N MET A 19 17.17 7.92 6.33
CA MET A 19 17.13 8.16 7.78
C MET A 19 16.82 9.63 8.08
N LYS A 20 17.49 10.57 7.41
CA LYS A 20 17.24 12.02 7.58
C LYS A 20 15.81 12.39 7.18
N LYS A 21 15.31 11.86 6.06
CA LYS A 21 13.91 12.06 5.62
C LYS A 21 12.93 11.57 6.68
N ARG A 22 13.12 10.36 7.23
CA ARG A 22 12.26 9.79 8.27
C ARG A 22 12.28 10.59 9.56
N ASP A 23 13.45 11.08 9.99
CA ASP A 23 13.59 11.87 11.20
C ASP A 23 12.93 13.26 11.02
N ALA A 24 13.07 13.88 9.84
CA ALA A 24 12.36 15.10 9.49
C ALA A 24 10.85 14.87 9.49
N PHE A 25 10.37 13.81 8.83
CA PHE A 25 8.97 13.41 8.83
C PHE A 25 8.43 13.25 10.25
N THR A 26 9.12 12.49 11.11
CA THR A 26 8.66 12.20 12.48
C THR A 26 8.52 13.47 13.32
N ARG A 27 9.33 14.49 13.06
CA ARG A 27 9.25 15.79 13.72
C ARG A 27 8.11 16.64 13.15
N GLU A 28 8.03 16.75 11.83
CA GLU A 28 7.07 17.60 11.12
C GLU A 28 5.65 17.05 11.17
N PHE A 29 5.49 15.74 11.20
CA PHE A 29 4.18 15.08 11.29
C PHE A 29 3.46 15.29 12.64
N LYS A 30 4.14 15.89 13.63
CA LYS A 30 3.54 16.30 14.90
C LYS A 30 2.86 17.68 14.86
N ASP A 31 2.95 18.38 13.74
CA ASP A 31 2.34 19.71 13.61
C ASP A 31 0.81 19.64 13.75
N LYS A 32 0.25 20.65 14.40
CA LYS A 32 -1.21 20.75 14.61
C LYS A 32 -1.96 21.00 13.31
N ALA A 33 -1.34 21.72 12.35
CA ALA A 33 -1.97 22.05 11.07
C ALA A 33 -1.92 20.84 10.11
N PRO A 34 -3.07 20.35 9.60
CA PRO A 34 -3.11 19.24 8.64
C PRO A 34 -2.26 19.50 7.40
N ALA A 35 -2.24 20.73 6.88
CA ALA A 35 -1.44 21.10 5.71
C ALA A 35 0.06 20.84 5.92
N LYS A 36 0.59 21.08 7.11
CA LYS A 36 1.99 20.77 7.45
C LYS A 36 2.26 19.26 7.49
N ARG A 37 1.30 18.49 8.00
CA ARG A 37 1.42 17.01 7.99
C ARG A 37 1.33 16.45 6.57
N VAL A 38 0.49 17.03 5.70
CA VAL A 38 0.46 16.69 4.25
C VAL A 38 1.81 16.97 3.60
N GLU A 39 2.41 18.14 3.87
CA GLU A 39 3.75 18.49 3.37
C GLU A 39 4.82 17.48 3.85
N ALA A 40 4.77 17.11 5.13
CA ALA A 40 5.67 16.10 5.70
C ALA A 40 5.52 14.75 4.99
N VAL A 41 4.29 14.29 4.73
CA VAL A 41 4.02 13.07 3.96
C VAL A 41 4.59 13.18 2.54
N GLY A 42 4.43 14.35 1.89
CA GLY A 42 4.93 14.60 0.55
C GLY A 42 6.43 14.40 0.39
N LYS A 43 7.21 14.67 1.44
CA LYS A 43 8.68 14.47 1.45
C LYS A 43 9.10 13.00 1.48
N MET A 44 8.15 12.08 1.78
CA MET A 44 8.41 10.64 1.90
C MET A 44 8.12 9.86 0.62
N HIS A 45 7.68 10.52 -0.46
CA HIS A 45 7.46 9.85 -1.75
C HIS A 45 8.71 9.10 -2.22
N GLY A 46 8.51 7.89 -2.72
CA GLY A 46 9.57 7.04 -3.24
C GLY A 46 10.47 6.41 -2.18
N SER A 47 10.09 6.46 -0.90
CA SER A 47 10.83 5.77 0.16
C SER A 47 10.89 4.27 -0.06
N VAL A 48 12.04 3.67 0.25
CA VAL A 48 12.31 2.24 0.07
C VAL A 48 12.71 1.54 1.38
N GLU A 49 12.88 2.31 2.47
CA GLU A 49 13.23 1.76 3.78
C GLU A 49 11.96 1.41 4.56
N ASP A 50 11.85 0.16 5.04
CA ASP A 50 10.67 -0.31 5.79
C ASP A 50 10.30 0.58 6.99
N LYS A 51 11.30 1.09 7.73
CA LYS A 51 11.04 2.00 8.85
C LYS A 51 10.42 3.31 8.41
N SER A 52 10.78 3.81 7.25
CA SER A 52 10.19 4.99 6.62
C SER A 52 8.74 4.72 6.24
N ILE A 53 8.46 3.56 5.64
CA ILE A 53 7.12 3.14 5.23
C ILE A 53 6.22 2.94 6.46
N VAL A 54 6.70 2.27 7.52
CA VAL A 54 5.99 2.17 8.81
C VAL A 54 5.66 3.55 9.38
N ALA A 55 6.59 4.49 9.30
CA ALA A 55 6.37 5.84 9.79
C ALA A 55 5.27 6.55 9.00
N VAL A 56 5.33 6.50 7.66
CA VAL A 56 4.33 7.09 6.76
C VAL A 56 2.96 6.47 6.95
N ALA A 57 2.86 5.14 7.05
CA ALA A 57 1.59 4.43 7.19
C ALA A 57 0.76 4.88 8.41
N ARG A 58 1.38 5.48 9.42
CA ARG A 58 0.67 6.12 10.55
C ARG A 58 -0.28 7.24 10.10
N GLY A 59 0.02 7.90 8.98
CA GLY A 59 -0.84 8.93 8.41
C GLY A 59 -2.21 8.42 7.95
N LEU A 60 -2.37 7.11 7.72
CA LEU A 60 -3.68 6.51 7.42
C LEU A 60 -4.66 6.56 8.61
N THR A 61 -4.17 6.78 9.82
CA THR A 61 -4.99 6.96 11.03
C THR A 61 -5.14 8.42 11.46
N ASP A 62 -4.64 9.35 10.67
CA ASP A 62 -4.75 10.79 10.97
C ASP A 62 -6.22 11.22 11.00
N PRO A 63 -6.61 12.12 11.92
CA PRO A 63 -7.98 12.63 11.98
C PRO A 63 -8.38 13.48 10.76
N ALA A 64 -7.41 14.06 10.05
CA ALA A 64 -7.66 14.87 8.87
C ALA A 64 -7.71 14.01 7.58
N PRO A 65 -8.82 14.03 6.83
CA PRO A 65 -8.98 13.21 5.63
C PRO A 65 -7.92 13.50 4.54
N GLU A 66 -7.50 14.76 4.42
CA GLU A 66 -6.46 15.16 3.47
C GLU A 66 -5.10 14.55 3.78
N VAL A 67 -4.77 14.33 5.06
CA VAL A 67 -3.54 13.64 5.47
C VAL A 67 -3.61 12.16 5.13
N LYS A 68 -4.77 11.51 5.38
CA LYS A 68 -4.99 10.12 4.99
C LYS A 68 -4.84 9.93 3.48
N LYS A 69 -5.45 10.82 2.67
CA LYS A 69 -5.35 10.78 1.20
C LYS A 69 -3.92 10.97 0.72
N ALA A 70 -3.21 11.96 1.25
CA ALA A 70 -1.80 12.19 0.93
C ALA A 70 -0.94 10.97 1.30
N THR A 71 -1.22 10.33 2.44
CA THR A 71 -0.52 9.14 2.90
C THR A 71 -0.73 7.96 1.94
N ALA A 72 -1.97 7.68 1.52
CA ALA A 72 -2.24 6.61 0.56
C ALA A 72 -1.54 6.87 -0.78
N ALA A 73 -1.56 8.11 -1.29
CA ALA A 73 -0.85 8.49 -2.50
C ALA A 73 0.68 8.38 -2.37
N CYS A 74 1.23 8.70 -1.20
CA CYS A 74 2.65 8.52 -0.92
C CYS A 74 3.03 7.03 -0.94
N LEU A 75 2.26 6.18 -0.26
CA LEU A 75 2.50 4.73 -0.20
C LEU A 75 2.42 4.06 -1.58
N GLU A 76 1.59 4.56 -2.51
CA GLU A 76 1.56 4.08 -3.90
C GLU A 76 2.92 4.24 -4.62
N THR A 77 3.76 5.17 -4.18
CA THR A 77 5.08 5.44 -4.77
C THR A 77 6.24 4.77 -4.02
N CYS A 78 5.97 4.21 -2.85
CA CYS A 78 6.99 3.55 -2.02
C CYS A 78 7.22 2.11 -2.47
N THR A 79 8.38 1.56 -2.12
CA THR A 79 8.68 0.13 -2.30
C THR A 79 8.65 -0.56 -0.95
N ASP A 80 7.53 -1.19 -0.60
CA ASP A 80 7.33 -1.88 0.69
C ASP A 80 7.74 -3.35 0.62
N SER A 81 9.04 -3.60 0.74
CA SER A 81 9.58 -4.98 0.71
C SER A 81 9.19 -5.81 1.94
N GLY A 82 8.81 -5.17 3.04
CA GLY A 82 8.39 -5.83 4.29
C GLY A 82 6.87 -6.05 4.40
N GLY A 83 6.07 -5.47 3.50
CA GLY A 83 4.61 -5.53 3.54
C GLY A 83 3.98 -4.75 4.70
N SER A 84 4.70 -3.77 5.24
CA SER A 84 4.30 -3.02 6.45
C SER A 84 3.07 -2.15 6.24
N ALA A 85 2.82 -1.67 5.01
CA ALA A 85 1.68 -0.83 4.65
C ALA A 85 0.43 -1.64 4.30
N VAL A 86 0.55 -2.93 3.98
CA VAL A 86 -0.57 -3.76 3.49
C VAL A 86 -1.76 -3.74 4.45
N LYS A 87 -1.55 -4.11 5.72
CA LYS A 87 -2.65 -4.14 6.72
C LYS A 87 -3.34 -2.79 6.94
N PRO A 88 -2.60 -1.68 7.17
CA PRO A 88 -3.23 -0.36 7.28
C PRO A 88 -4.04 0.04 6.04
N LEU A 89 -3.54 -0.23 4.83
CA LEU A 89 -4.25 0.06 3.58
C LEU A 89 -5.51 -0.80 3.44
N CYS A 90 -5.44 -2.10 3.75
CA CYS A 90 -6.59 -3.00 3.73
C CYS A 90 -7.69 -2.53 4.71
N ALA A 91 -7.31 -2.09 5.90
CA ALA A 91 -8.24 -1.60 6.92
C ALA A 91 -9.04 -0.38 6.43
N ILE A 92 -8.38 0.57 5.75
CA ILE A 92 -9.06 1.73 5.15
C ILE A 92 -9.94 1.30 3.97
N LEU A 93 -9.41 0.47 3.06
CA LEU A 93 -10.14 0.03 1.87
C LEU A 93 -11.47 -0.65 2.21
N THR A 94 -11.48 -1.50 3.23
CA THR A 94 -12.67 -2.27 3.63
C THR A 94 -13.62 -1.48 4.54
N ASN A 95 -13.19 -0.35 5.11
CA ASN A 95 -14.02 0.47 5.96
C ASN A 95 -15.02 1.33 5.13
N LYS A 96 -16.28 0.90 5.10
CA LYS A 96 -17.35 1.59 4.35
C LYS A 96 -17.66 3.01 4.85
N LYS A 97 -17.19 3.39 6.05
CA LYS A 97 -17.36 4.75 6.60
C LYS A 97 -16.33 5.73 6.07
N GLU A 98 -15.22 5.25 5.51
CA GLU A 98 -14.21 6.10 4.91
C GLU A 98 -14.65 6.61 3.54
N ASP A 99 -14.13 7.76 3.17
CA ASP A 99 -14.38 8.40 1.88
C ASP A 99 -14.01 7.49 0.70
N LYS A 100 -14.83 7.46 -0.36
CA LYS A 100 -14.64 6.58 -1.52
C LYS A 100 -13.32 6.82 -2.23
N ASP A 101 -12.90 8.09 -2.36
CA ASP A 101 -11.64 8.44 -3.03
C ASP A 101 -10.44 7.97 -2.21
N LEU A 102 -10.52 8.07 -0.87
CA LEU A 102 -9.50 7.55 0.03
C LEU A 102 -9.40 6.02 -0.08
N ARG A 103 -10.55 5.33 -0.07
CA ARG A 103 -10.59 3.87 -0.26
C ARG A 103 -10.00 3.46 -1.61
N LEU A 104 -10.31 4.20 -2.67
CA LEU A 104 -9.75 3.96 -4.00
C LEU A 104 -8.24 4.21 -4.06
N ALA A 105 -7.74 5.26 -3.39
CA ALA A 105 -6.31 5.51 -3.27
C ALA A 105 -5.59 4.35 -2.54
N CYS A 106 -6.22 3.79 -1.48
CA CYS A 106 -5.68 2.62 -0.81
C CYS A 106 -5.66 1.38 -1.72
N ALA A 107 -6.69 1.15 -2.55
CA ALA A 107 -6.68 0.07 -3.53
C ALA A 107 -5.54 0.22 -4.55
N LYS A 108 -5.27 1.44 -5.03
CA LYS A 108 -4.15 1.73 -5.94
C LYS A 108 -2.79 1.47 -5.28
N ALA A 109 -2.62 1.90 -4.03
CA ALA A 109 -1.41 1.63 -3.27
C ALA A 109 -1.20 0.12 -3.08
N LEU A 110 -2.24 -0.62 -2.67
CA LEU A 110 -2.20 -2.09 -2.54
C LEU A 110 -1.84 -2.80 -3.84
N ALA A 111 -2.23 -2.27 -4.99
CA ALA A 111 -1.88 -2.83 -6.30
C ALA A 111 -0.37 -2.72 -6.63
N LYS A 112 0.39 -1.92 -5.91
CA LYS A 112 1.86 -1.82 -6.01
C LYS A 112 2.58 -2.79 -5.06
N GLU A 113 1.87 -3.31 -4.07
CA GLU A 113 2.45 -4.21 -3.08
C GLU A 113 2.83 -5.57 -3.67
N GLU A 114 3.90 -6.13 -3.14
CA GLU A 114 4.33 -7.48 -3.51
C GLU A 114 3.55 -8.57 -2.78
N TYR A 115 2.93 -8.24 -1.64
CA TYR A 115 2.16 -9.15 -0.79
C TYR A 115 0.71 -9.22 -1.26
N LYS A 116 0.36 -10.33 -1.92
CA LYS A 116 -0.87 -10.42 -2.70
C LYS A 116 -2.07 -11.02 -1.97
N ALA A 117 -1.87 -11.87 -0.98
CA ALA A 117 -2.97 -12.61 -0.36
C ALA A 117 -3.94 -11.66 0.37
N GLU A 118 -3.45 -10.87 1.33
CA GLU A 118 -4.27 -9.95 2.11
C GLU A 118 -4.82 -8.80 1.27
N ALA A 119 -4.00 -8.25 0.36
CA ALA A 119 -4.43 -7.20 -0.56
C ALA A 119 -5.55 -7.66 -1.49
N THR A 120 -5.45 -8.87 -2.06
CA THR A 120 -6.50 -9.47 -2.91
C THR A 120 -7.81 -9.63 -2.14
N ASP A 121 -7.76 -10.21 -0.94
CA ASP A 121 -8.94 -10.41 -0.10
C ASP A 121 -9.64 -9.08 0.23
N ALA A 122 -8.87 -8.08 0.64
CA ALA A 122 -9.41 -6.75 0.95
C ALA A 122 -10.05 -6.07 -0.27
N MET A 123 -9.44 -6.18 -1.45
CA MET A 123 -10.03 -5.64 -2.69
C MET A 123 -11.33 -6.35 -3.03
N ILE A 124 -11.42 -7.67 -2.90
CA ILE A 124 -12.65 -8.44 -3.13
C ILE A 124 -13.75 -8.02 -2.17
N GLN A 125 -13.43 -7.87 -0.88
CA GLN A 125 -14.39 -7.39 0.13
C GLN A 125 -14.89 -5.96 -0.16
N ALA A 126 -14.07 -5.13 -0.79
CA ALA A 126 -14.43 -3.76 -1.14
C ALA A 126 -15.32 -3.66 -2.39
N ILE A 127 -15.33 -4.69 -3.27
CA ILE A 127 -16.14 -4.67 -4.49
C ILE A 127 -17.62 -4.76 -4.13
N THR A 128 -18.34 -3.69 -4.44
CA THR A 128 -19.80 -3.66 -4.39
C THR A 128 -20.29 -3.17 -5.74
N ILE A 129 -21.03 -4.00 -6.46
CA ILE A 129 -21.62 -3.66 -7.76
C ILE A 129 -23.12 -3.54 -7.57
N ASP A 130 -23.61 -2.31 -7.53
CA ASP A 130 -25.05 -2.01 -7.54
C ASP A 130 -25.33 -1.09 -8.73
N GLU A 131 -25.96 -1.65 -9.76
CA GLU A 131 -26.28 -0.93 -11.00
C GLU A 131 -27.28 0.23 -10.78
N LYS A 132 -28.03 0.21 -9.67
CA LYS A 132 -28.98 1.26 -9.31
C LYS A 132 -28.30 2.45 -8.62
N GLU A 133 -27.17 2.21 -7.96
CA GLU A 133 -26.39 3.23 -7.28
C GLU A 133 -25.12 3.57 -8.08
N LYS A 134 -25.24 4.56 -8.98
CA LYS A 134 -24.18 4.95 -9.91
C LYS A 134 -22.80 5.12 -9.28
N GLU A 135 -22.73 5.70 -8.08
CA GLU A 135 -21.46 5.93 -7.40
C GLU A 135 -20.86 4.66 -6.81
N LEU A 136 -21.67 3.75 -6.26
CA LEU A 136 -21.20 2.45 -5.79
C LEU A 136 -20.77 1.57 -6.94
N TYR A 137 -21.52 1.62 -8.04
CA TYR A 137 -21.14 0.94 -9.27
C TYR A 137 -19.77 1.42 -9.77
N ALA A 138 -19.58 2.74 -9.89
CA ALA A 138 -18.31 3.31 -10.36
C ALA A 138 -17.13 2.94 -9.46
N PHE A 139 -17.29 3.00 -8.15
CA PHE A 139 -16.27 2.58 -7.19
C PHE A 139 -15.94 1.08 -7.33
N GLY A 140 -16.96 0.22 -7.34
CA GLY A 140 -16.78 -1.22 -7.48
C GLY A 140 -16.14 -1.62 -8.81
N ALA A 141 -16.52 -0.97 -9.91
CA ALA A 141 -15.92 -1.17 -11.22
C ALA A 141 -14.43 -0.80 -11.24
N GLU A 142 -14.05 0.33 -10.63
CA GLU A 142 -12.65 0.75 -10.57
C GLU A 142 -11.81 -0.19 -9.69
N VAL A 143 -12.31 -0.61 -8.52
CA VAL A 143 -11.64 -1.61 -7.68
C VAL A 143 -11.47 -2.94 -8.43
N THR A 144 -12.50 -3.37 -9.17
CA THR A 144 -12.43 -4.59 -10.02
C THR A 144 -11.34 -4.49 -11.07
N LYS A 145 -11.21 -3.35 -11.74
CA LYS A 145 -10.17 -3.08 -12.73
C LYS A 145 -8.77 -3.14 -12.11
N ILE A 146 -8.59 -2.50 -10.94
CA ILE A 146 -7.32 -2.52 -10.20
C ILE A 146 -6.96 -3.95 -9.80
N LEU A 147 -7.92 -4.68 -9.23
CA LEU A 147 -7.73 -6.07 -8.82
C LEU A 147 -7.44 -6.97 -10.03
N GLY A 148 -8.09 -6.73 -11.16
CA GLY A 148 -7.88 -7.46 -12.41
C GLY A 148 -6.44 -7.35 -12.90
N ALA A 149 -5.91 -6.13 -12.93
CA ALA A 149 -4.51 -5.88 -13.29
C ALA A 149 -3.53 -6.52 -12.28
N PHE A 150 -3.85 -6.44 -10.99
CA PHE A 150 -3.03 -6.98 -9.89
C PHE A 150 -2.98 -8.52 -9.88
N ALA A 151 -4.11 -9.18 -10.14
CA ALA A 151 -4.25 -10.64 -10.13
C ALA A 151 -4.01 -11.30 -11.50
N GLY A 152 -3.93 -10.51 -12.57
CA GLY A 152 -3.83 -11.02 -13.94
C GLY A 152 -5.11 -11.72 -14.42
N GLN A 153 -6.29 -11.27 -13.95
CA GLN A 153 -7.60 -11.82 -14.27
C GLN A 153 -8.59 -10.71 -14.66
N ASP A 154 -9.57 -11.01 -15.47
CA ASP A 154 -10.65 -10.06 -15.79
C ASP A 154 -12.02 -10.76 -15.70
N PHE A 155 -12.84 -10.29 -14.76
CA PHE A 155 -14.22 -10.76 -14.59
C PHE A 155 -15.25 -9.68 -14.95
N GLY A 156 -14.80 -8.55 -15.50
CA GLY A 156 -15.64 -7.39 -15.80
C GLY A 156 -16.24 -6.76 -14.54
N ALA A 157 -17.20 -5.86 -14.73
CA ALA A 157 -17.90 -5.17 -13.64
C ALA A 157 -19.42 -5.39 -13.77
N THR A 158 -19.90 -6.54 -13.34
CA THR A 158 -21.30 -6.96 -13.32
C THR A 158 -21.72 -7.33 -11.90
N LYS A 159 -23.01 -7.52 -11.66
CA LYS A 159 -23.52 -7.95 -10.35
C LYS A 159 -22.94 -9.31 -9.88
N GLU A 160 -22.50 -10.16 -10.81
CA GLU A 160 -21.89 -11.47 -10.52
C GLU A 160 -20.38 -11.36 -10.20
N THR A 161 -19.76 -10.24 -10.48
CA THR A 161 -18.31 -10.03 -10.33
C THR A 161 -17.78 -10.33 -8.92
N PRO A 162 -18.45 -9.90 -7.83
CA PRO A 162 -17.98 -10.22 -6.48
C PRO A 162 -17.91 -11.74 -6.24
N ALA A 163 -18.92 -12.50 -6.70
CA ALA A 163 -18.95 -13.95 -6.54
C ALA A 163 -17.86 -14.65 -7.37
N LYS A 164 -17.59 -14.17 -8.59
CA LYS A 164 -16.50 -14.70 -9.44
C LYS A 164 -15.15 -14.49 -8.78
N TRP A 165 -14.88 -13.30 -8.23
CA TRP A 165 -13.65 -13.01 -7.50
C TRP A 165 -13.51 -13.84 -6.23
N GLN A 166 -14.59 -14.03 -5.44
CA GLN A 166 -14.56 -14.88 -4.26
C GLN A 166 -14.22 -16.33 -4.59
N ASN A 167 -14.80 -16.87 -5.67
CA ASN A 167 -14.50 -18.24 -6.13
C ASN A 167 -13.05 -18.35 -6.60
N TRP A 168 -12.56 -17.40 -7.37
CA TRP A 168 -11.17 -17.38 -7.79
C TRP A 168 -10.22 -17.33 -6.59
N TYR A 169 -10.50 -16.48 -5.60
CA TYR A 169 -9.67 -16.37 -4.41
C TYR A 169 -9.65 -17.65 -3.59
N LYS A 170 -10.78 -18.30 -3.38
CA LYS A 170 -10.84 -19.61 -2.70
C LYS A 170 -9.92 -20.66 -3.32
N LEU A 171 -9.78 -20.65 -4.63
CA LEU A 171 -8.92 -21.58 -5.36
C LEU A 171 -7.44 -21.20 -5.29
N ASN A 172 -7.13 -19.93 -5.11
CA ASN A 172 -5.76 -19.41 -5.22
C ASN A 172 -5.16 -18.94 -3.87
N GLN A 173 -5.96 -18.76 -2.81
CA GLN A 173 -5.52 -18.18 -1.54
C GLN A 173 -4.32 -18.90 -0.91
N ALA A 174 -4.28 -20.22 -0.94
CA ALA A 174 -3.18 -20.99 -0.37
C ALA A 174 -1.86 -20.73 -1.12
N MET A 175 -1.93 -20.63 -2.46
CA MET A 175 -0.78 -20.30 -3.29
C MET A 175 -0.29 -18.88 -3.04
N LEU A 176 -1.19 -17.91 -2.95
CA LEU A 176 -0.86 -16.51 -2.66
C LEU A 176 -0.22 -16.38 -1.28
N ALA A 177 -0.83 -16.99 -0.25
CA ALA A 177 -0.29 -16.94 1.12
C ALA A 177 1.09 -17.60 1.23
N LYS A 178 1.32 -18.72 0.51
CA LYS A 178 2.63 -19.37 0.45
C LYS A 178 3.66 -18.46 -0.20
N ALA A 179 3.34 -17.83 -1.32
CA ALA A 179 4.24 -16.90 -2.01
C ALA A 179 4.60 -15.71 -1.13
N ASP A 180 3.61 -15.13 -0.42
CA ASP A 180 3.83 -14.02 0.52
C ASP A 180 4.73 -14.44 1.70
N ALA A 181 4.52 -15.64 2.26
CA ALA A 181 5.35 -16.17 3.33
C ALA A 181 6.82 -16.38 2.88
N GLU A 182 7.04 -16.88 1.67
CA GLU A 182 8.37 -17.05 1.10
C GLU A 182 9.08 -15.71 0.90
N LYS A 183 8.38 -14.69 0.39
CA LYS A 183 8.91 -13.33 0.24
C LYS A 183 9.29 -12.73 1.59
N LEU A 184 8.40 -12.82 2.59
CA LEU A 184 8.67 -12.31 3.94
C LEU A 184 9.87 -12.99 4.58
N ALA A 185 10.03 -14.31 4.38
CA ALA A 185 11.18 -15.05 4.88
C ALA A 185 12.49 -14.60 4.20
N ALA A 186 12.46 -14.39 2.88
CA ALA A 186 13.60 -13.89 2.12
C ALA A 186 14.00 -12.47 2.57
N TRP A 187 13.03 -11.58 2.74
CA TRP A 187 13.25 -10.24 3.23
C TRP A 187 13.86 -10.22 4.63
N LYS A 188 13.30 -10.98 5.60
CA LYS A 188 13.86 -11.10 6.96
C LYS A 188 15.30 -11.58 6.96
N LYS A 189 15.64 -12.52 6.08
CA LYS A 189 17.02 -13.03 5.92
C LYS A 189 17.98 -11.97 5.39
N SER A 190 17.53 -11.11 4.48
CA SER A 190 18.34 -10.00 3.95
C SER A 190 18.50 -8.86 4.98
N ALA A 191 17.40 -8.46 5.63
CA ALA A 191 17.38 -7.41 6.65
C ALA A 191 18.21 -7.77 7.90
N GLY A 192 18.27 -9.06 8.26
CA GLY A 192 19.07 -9.54 9.39
C GLY A 192 20.59 -9.58 9.14
N LYS A 193 21.03 -9.48 7.89
CA LYS A 193 22.47 -9.48 7.53
C LYS A 193 23.13 -8.10 7.55
N GLY A 194 22.35 -7.04 7.77
CA GLY A 194 22.82 -5.65 7.82
C GLY A 194 23.08 -5.11 9.24
N LYS A 195 23.20 -6.00 10.23
CA LYS A 195 23.59 -5.64 11.61
C LYS A 195 25.01 -6.01 11.90
#